data_b235713126365f31a97f9b1756a6eda2
#
_entry.id   b235713126365f31a97f9b1756a6eda2
#
_cell.length_a   1.000
_cell.length_b   1.000
_cell.length_c   1.000
_cell.angle_alpha   90.00
_cell.angle_beta   90.00
_cell.angle_gamma   90.00
#
_symmetry.space_group_name_H-M   'P 1'
#
loop_
_entity.id
_entity.type
_entity.pdbx_description
1 polymer ?
#
loop_
_entity_poly.entity_id
_entity_poly.type
_entity_poly.pdbx_seq_one_letter_code
_entity_poly.pdbx_strand_id
1 'polypeptide(L)'
;MVRALDHHLRPEVKATPFCPGCGHGILLGLILRKIDALEWDIGEMLFVSGIGCAAWIPSPNYLADTLHTLHGRAVAFATGAKLANPALKVMVISGDGDLASIGGYHLIHAARRGIDLTVVCANNQIYGMTGGQVAPTTPKGSRTATTADGNPYPPFDLCKLVKAAGATYVARGSVLRPRQLMDEIGKALTTPSFSFVEVLSPCPTQYGRRNRLDTPAAAMDEIRDHCRVRVEAGEAGSCAADMLLLGEYGDG
;
A
#
# COMPACT_ATOMS: atom_id res chain seq x y z
N MET A 1 8.21 16.05 -18.49
CA MET A 1 7.57 16.26 -17.17
C MET A 1 8.04 15.26 -16.10
N VAL A 2 9.03 14.42 -16.40
CA VAL A 2 9.66 13.45 -15.46
C VAL A 2 10.76 14.08 -14.60
N ARG A 3 11.27 15.24 -14.98
CA ARG A 3 12.45 15.87 -14.36
C ARG A 3 12.24 16.55 -13.00
N ALA A 4 11.02 16.76 -12.57
CA ALA A 4 10.76 17.48 -11.31
C ALA A 4 11.07 16.67 -10.04
N LEU A 5 11.25 15.34 -10.15
CA LEU A 5 11.53 14.44 -9.01
C LEU A 5 12.90 13.74 -9.13
N ASP A 6 13.73 14.11 -10.11
CA ASP A 6 15.03 13.45 -10.34
C ASP A 6 15.96 13.57 -9.11
N HIS A 7 15.81 14.63 -8.31
CA HIS A 7 16.56 14.85 -7.08
C HIS A 7 16.17 13.90 -5.93
N HIS A 8 15.06 13.20 -6.05
CA HIS A 8 14.62 12.18 -5.10
C HIS A 8 14.94 10.74 -5.57
N LEU A 9 15.45 10.59 -6.78
CA LEU A 9 15.71 9.29 -7.39
C LEU A 9 17.21 9.01 -7.53
N ARG A 10 17.59 7.77 -7.36
CA ARG A 10 18.98 7.33 -7.62
C ARG A 10 19.29 7.42 -9.10
N PRO A 11 20.33 8.14 -9.50
CA PRO A 11 20.65 8.39 -10.91
C PRO A 11 21.03 7.14 -11.68
N GLU A 12 21.46 6.07 -10.99
CA GLU A 12 21.85 4.79 -11.58
C GLU A 12 20.64 3.99 -12.07
N VAL A 13 19.46 4.22 -11.50
CA VAL A 13 18.23 3.49 -11.81
C VAL A 13 17.55 4.10 -13.04
N LYS A 14 17.67 3.42 -14.18
CA LYS A 14 17.12 3.90 -15.47
C LYS A 14 15.68 3.43 -15.74
N ALA A 15 15.25 2.36 -15.11
CA ALA A 15 13.91 1.78 -15.29
C ALA A 15 13.44 1.11 -14.02
N THR A 16 12.14 1.12 -13.80
CA THR A 16 11.52 0.38 -12.69
C THR A 16 11.27 -1.07 -13.10
N PRO A 17 11.28 -2.04 -12.16
CA PRO A 17 11.02 -3.45 -12.46
C PRO A 17 9.53 -3.78 -12.62
N PHE A 18 8.66 -2.76 -12.63
CA PHE A 18 7.22 -2.98 -12.66
C PHE A 18 6.71 -3.39 -14.03
N CYS A 19 5.72 -4.28 -14.04
CA CYS A 19 5.05 -4.70 -15.26
C CYS A 19 4.32 -3.50 -15.92
N PRO A 20 4.17 -3.49 -17.26
CA PRO A 20 3.33 -2.51 -17.95
C PRO A 20 1.91 -2.47 -17.38
N GLY A 21 1.43 -1.30 -17.00
CA GLY A 21 0.11 -1.11 -16.39
C GLY A 21 0.00 -1.42 -14.89
N CYS A 22 1.11 -1.82 -14.24
CA CYS A 22 1.15 -1.98 -12.79
C CYS A 22 1.02 -0.62 -12.09
N GLY A 23 0.17 -0.53 -11.06
CA GLY A 23 -0.04 0.70 -10.31
C GLY A 23 1.12 1.13 -9.40
N HIS A 24 2.08 0.24 -9.13
CA HIS A 24 3.20 0.53 -8.21
C HIS A 24 4.10 1.66 -8.74
N GLY A 25 4.25 1.79 -10.07
CA GLY A 25 5.00 2.92 -10.64
C GLY A 25 4.31 4.27 -10.42
N ILE A 26 2.98 4.30 -10.43
CA ILE A 26 2.20 5.50 -10.09
C ILE A 26 2.38 5.82 -8.60
N LEU A 27 2.23 4.82 -7.73
CA LEU A 27 2.39 4.99 -6.28
C LEU A 27 3.79 5.50 -5.92
N LEU A 28 4.85 4.96 -6.55
CA LEU A 28 6.23 5.44 -6.40
C LEU A 28 6.30 6.95 -6.61
N GLY A 29 5.78 7.44 -7.73
CA GLY A 29 5.82 8.87 -8.06
C GLY A 29 4.92 9.73 -7.17
N LEU A 30 3.78 9.22 -6.68
CA LEU A 30 2.88 9.97 -5.79
C LEU A 30 3.49 10.18 -4.40
N ILE A 31 4.17 9.16 -3.85
CA ILE A 31 4.87 9.27 -2.57
C ILE A 31 5.95 10.36 -2.67
N LEU A 32 6.80 10.33 -3.69
CA LEU A 32 7.85 11.33 -3.87
C LEU A 32 7.29 12.74 -4.04
N ARG A 33 6.22 12.91 -4.85
CA ARG A 33 5.56 14.21 -5.03
C ARG A 33 5.00 14.75 -3.71
N LYS A 34 4.53 13.87 -2.84
CA LYS A 34 4.00 14.31 -1.56
C LYS A 34 5.12 14.70 -0.60
N ILE A 35 6.22 13.98 -0.57
CA ILE A 35 7.42 14.32 0.23
C ILE A 35 7.96 15.68 -0.24
N ASP A 36 8.09 15.89 -1.56
CA ASP A 36 8.50 17.15 -2.16
C ASP A 36 7.57 18.30 -1.78
N ALA A 37 6.24 18.10 -1.86
CA ALA A 37 5.24 19.11 -1.50
C ALA A 37 5.20 19.43 0.01
N LEU A 38 5.72 18.55 0.86
CA LEU A 38 5.92 18.78 2.31
C LEU A 38 7.27 19.46 2.60
N GLU A 39 8.08 19.70 1.59
CA GLU A 39 9.43 20.25 1.70
C GLU A 39 10.32 19.42 2.65
N TRP A 40 10.10 18.10 2.69
CA TRP A 40 10.89 17.21 3.53
C TRP A 40 12.14 16.75 2.81
N ASP A 41 13.27 16.75 3.54
CA ASP A 41 14.48 16.12 3.05
C ASP A 41 14.31 14.59 3.08
N ILE A 42 14.31 13.96 1.91
CA ILE A 42 14.21 12.51 1.78
C ILE A 42 15.41 11.79 2.42
N GLY A 43 16.55 12.46 2.53
CA GLY A 43 17.74 11.94 3.20
C GLY A 43 17.58 11.76 4.72
N GLU A 44 16.59 12.42 5.34
CA GLU A 44 16.25 12.25 6.75
C GLU A 44 15.20 11.13 6.97
N MET A 45 14.77 10.47 5.91
CA MET A 45 13.77 9.42 5.95
C MET A 45 14.41 8.04 5.83
N LEU A 46 13.86 7.07 6.57
CA LEU A 46 14.14 5.66 6.38
C LEU A 46 12.93 4.98 5.75
N PHE A 47 13.13 4.37 4.59
CA PHE A 47 12.12 3.54 3.93
C PHE A 47 12.39 2.06 4.19
N VAL A 48 11.40 1.37 4.75
CA VAL A 48 11.51 -0.05 5.09
C VAL A 48 10.54 -0.84 4.23
N SER A 49 11.01 -1.93 3.63
CA SER A 49 10.17 -2.83 2.84
C SER A 49 10.43 -4.29 3.20
N GLY A 50 9.41 -5.11 3.00
CA GLY A 50 9.53 -6.57 3.06
C GLY A 50 9.88 -7.17 1.70
N ILE A 51 9.20 -8.24 1.30
CA ILE A 51 9.45 -8.93 0.04
C ILE A 51 8.19 -8.93 -0.82
N GLY A 52 8.37 -8.65 -2.11
CA GLY A 52 7.32 -8.63 -3.11
C GLY A 52 7.47 -7.45 -4.07
N CYS A 53 6.54 -7.30 -5.02
CA CYS A 53 6.60 -6.23 -6.02
C CYS A 53 6.62 -4.83 -5.39
N ALA A 54 5.87 -4.63 -4.31
CA ALA A 54 5.81 -3.34 -3.61
C ALA A 54 7.15 -2.95 -2.95
N ALA A 55 7.96 -3.92 -2.57
CA ALA A 55 9.28 -3.68 -1.96
C ALA A 55 10.26 -2.97 -2.91
N TRP A 56 10.02 -3.07 -4.21
CA TRP A 56 10.76 -2.35 -5.24
C TRP A 56 10.35 -0.88 -5.41
N ILE A 57 9.37 -0.39 -4.65
CA ILE A 57 8.99 1.04 -4.70
C ILE A 57 10.13 1.90 -4.13
N PRO A 58 10.57 1.71 -2.87
CA PRO A 58 11.64 2.54 -2.34
C PRO A 58 13.02 2.08 -2.83
N SER A 59 13.30 0.80 -2.81
CA SER A 59 14.62 0.26 -3.17
C SER A 59 14.56 -0.46 -4.52
N PRO A 60 15.39 -0.14 -5.51
CA PRO A 60 16.54 0.79 -5.42
C PRO A 60 16.23 2.23 -5.84
N ASN A 61 14.96 2.64 -5.96
CA ASN A 61 14.60 3.85 -6.68
C ASN A 61 14.88 5.16 -5.90
N TYR A 62 14.56 5.20 -4.60
CA TYR A 62 14.65 6.44 -3.83
C TYR A 62 16.09 6.78 -3.44
N LEU A 63 16.45 8.05 -3.54
CA LEU A 63 17.72 8.59 -3.04
C LEU A 63 17.61 8.85 -1.53
N ALA A 64 17.43 7.79 -0.78
CA ALA A 64 17.24 7.77 0.65
C ALA A 64 17.83 6.49 1.25
N ASP A 65 17.89 6.41 2.58
CA ASP A 65 18.17 5.16 3.25
C ASP A 65 17.01 4.19 3.09
N THR A 66 17.30 3.00 2.57
CA THR A 66 16.32 1.95 2.33
C THR A 66 16.75 0.66 3.01
N LEU A 67 15.82 0.05 3.75
CA LEU A 67 16.03 -1.23 4.42
C LEU A 67 15.08 -2.27 3.81
N HIS A 68 15.61 -3.11 2.93
CA HIS A 68 14.88 -4.23 2.33
C HIS A 68 15.03 -5.45 3.23
N THR A 69 13.94 -5.86 3.88
CA THR A 69 13.95 -6.86 4.96
C THR A 69 13.45 -8.23 4.49
N LEU A 70 13.28 -9.15 5.43
CA LEU A 70 12.67 -10.45 5.18
C LEU A 70 11.15 -10.31 4.97
N HIS A 71 10.56 -11.28 4.27
CA HIS A 71 9.12 -11.35 4.03
C HIS A 71 8.32 -11.29 5.33
N GLY A 72 7.37 -10.36 5.40
CA GLY A 72 6.52 -10.11 6.55
C GLY A 72 7.21 -9.47 7.76
N ARG A 73 8.42 -8.92 7.58
CA ARG A 73 9.18 -8.37 8.72
C ARG A 73 9.44 -6.87 8.64
N ALA A 74 8.96 -6.20 7.59
CA ALA A 74 9.17 -4.77 7.39
C ALA A 74 8.77 -3.94 8.62
N VAL A 75 7.57 -4.15 9.16
CA VAL A 75 7.06 -3.40 10.32
C VAL A 75 7.89 -3.68 11.59
N ALA A 76 8.40 -4.90 11.77
CA ALA A 76 9.24 -5.25 12.92
C ALA A 76 10.59 -4.52 12.86
N PHE A 77 11.24 -4.52 11.68
CA PHE A 77 12.49 -3.79 11.47
C PHE A 77 12.28 -2.27 11.60
N ALA A 78 11.21 -1.73 11.02
CA ALA A 78 10.85 -0.33 11.15
C ALA A 78 10.61 0.07 12.60
N THR A 79 9.93 -0.77 13.38
CA THR A 79 9.74 -0.57 14.82
C THR A 79 11.08 -0.50 15.55
N GLY A 80 12.00 -1.41 15.26
CA GLY A 80 13.33 -1.41 15.85
C GLY A 80 14.12 -0.14 15.51
N ALA A 81 14.10 0.26 14.23
CA ALA A 81 14.78 1.48 13.77
C ALA A 81 14.22 2.74 14.46
N LYS A 82 12.87 2.87 14.54
CA LYS A 82 12.22 4.00 15.19
C LYS A 82 12.51 4.08 16.70
N LEU A 83 12.55 2.93 17.37
CA LEU A 83 12.88 2.86 18.80
C LEU A 83 14.36 3.19 19.06
N ALA A 84 15.25 2.78 18.15
CA ALA A 84 16.68 3.08 18.25
C ALA A 84 16.99 4.55 17.96
N ASN A 85 16.27 5.17 17.04
CA ASN A 85 16.39 6.60 16.72
C ASN A 85 15.01 7.22 16.55
N PRO A 86 14.41 7.77 17.62
CA PRO A 86 13.08 8.38 17.59
C PRO A 86 12.95 9.60 16.65
N ALA A 87 14.05 10.22 16.24
CA ALA A 87 14.03 11.37 15.33
C ALA A 87 13.80 10.96 13.87
N LEU A 88 14.06 9.70 13.51
CA LEU A 88 13.84 9.22 12.13
C LEU A 88 12.39 9.33 11.71
N LYS A 89 12.17 9.79 10.49
CA LYS A 89 10.91 9.67 9.78
C LYS A 89 10.89 8.32 9.08
N VAL A 90 10.14 7.36 9.63
CA VAL A 90 10.14 5.96 9.12
C VAL A 90 8.87 5.67 8.34
N MET A 91 9.03 5.32 7.06
CA MET A 91 7.95 4.87 6.19
C MET A 91 8.15 3.41 5.80
N VAL A 92 7.13 2.58 6.07
CA VAL A 92 7.06 1.20 5.55
C VAL A 92 6.28 1.21 4.26
N ILE A 93 6.83 0.61 3.19
CA ILE A 93 6.12 0.40 1.92
C ILE A 93 6.20 -1.09 1.59
N SER A 94 5.07 -1.78 1.63
CA SER A 94 5.02 -3.21 1.37
C SER A 94 3.70 -3.66 0.76
N GLY A 95 3.65 -4.90 0.29
CA GLY A 95 2.45 -5.48 -0.31
C GLY A 95 1.46 -6.01 0.73
N ASP A 96 0.22 -6.21 0.29
CA ASP A 96 -0.87 -6.76 1.08
C ASP A 96 -0.56 -8.16 1.63
N GLY A 97 -0.03 -9.06 0.80
CA GLY A 97 0.39 -10.39 1.24
C GLY A 97 1.56 -10.35 2.24
N ASP A 98 2.49 -9.43 2.07
CA ASP A 98 3.62 -9.25 2.99
C ASP A 98 3.17 -8.73 4.36
N LEU A 99 2.34 -7.69 4.37
CA LEU A 99 1.88 -7.03 5.60
C LEU A 99 0.80 -7.80 6.34
N ALA A 100 -0.15 -8.40 5.62
CA ALA A 100 -1.36 -8.95 6.22
C ALA A 100 -1.39 -10.47 6.37
N SER A 101 -0.49 -11.20 5.72
CA SER A 101 -0.31 -12.63 5.92
C SER A 101 0.74 -12.87 7.01
N ILE A 102 1.95 -13.19 6.62
CA ILE A 102 3.04 -13.50 7.55
C ILE A 102 3.45 -12.28 8.42
N GLY A 103 3.21 -11.05 7.96
CA GLY A 103 3.46 -9.80 8.68
C GLY A 103 2.33 -9.34 9.60
N GLY A 104 1.17 -10.01 9.58
CA GLY A 104 -0.05 -9.53 10.26
C GLY A 104 0.13 -9.23 11.75
N TYR A 105 0.84 -10.07 12.49
CA TYR A 105 1.14 -9.83 13.90
C TYR A 105 1.94 -8.56 14.13
N HIS A 106 2.95 -8.31 13.31
CA HIS A 106 3.77 -7.09 13.44
C HIS A 106 2.96 -5.85 13.14
N LEU A 107 2.09 -5.91 12.13
CA LEU A 107 1.19 -4.82 11.76
C LEU A 107 0.23 -4.46 12.90
N ILE A 108 -0.50 -5.45 13.43
CA ILE A 108 -1.47 -5.28 14.52
C ILE A 108 -0.78 -4.76 15.78
N HIS A 109 0.36 -5.33 16.16
CA HIS A 109 1.05 -4.92 17.39
C HIS A 109 1.72 -3.56 17.29
N ALA A 110 2.21 -3.13 16.12
CA ALA A 110 2.73 -1.79 15.92
C ALA A 110 1.60 -0.75 16.02
N ALA A 111 0.45 -1.01 15.41
CA ALA A 111 -0.74 -0.17 15.52
C ALA A 111 -1.21 -0.05 16.97
N ARG A 112 -1.40 -1.17 17.68
CA ARG A 112 -1.81 -1.21 19.09
C ARG A 112 -0.86 -0.43 20.02
N ARG A 113 0.44 -0.45 19.72
CA ARG A 113 1.46 0.22 20.52
C ARG A 113 1.64 1.70 20.14
N GLY A 114 0.97 2.18 19.08
CA GLY A 114 1.11 3.53 18.58
C GLY A 114 2.55 3.87 18.17
N ILE A 115 3.27 2.88 17.59
CA ILE A 115 4.63 3.15 17.10
C ILE A 115 4.56 4.20 16.00
N ASP A 116 5.32 5.27 16.11
CA ASP A 116 5.35 6.38 15.14
C ASP A 116 5.95 5.94 13.80
N LEU A 117 5.11 5.31 12.99
CA LEU A 117 5.40 4.78 11.67
C LEU A 117 4.31 5.18 10.69
N THR A 118 4.69 5.53 9.48
CA THR A 118 3.77 5.59 8.34
C THR A 118 3.86 4.29 7.56
N VAL A 119 2.77 3.53 7.48
CA VAL A 119 2.71 2.25 6.73
C VAL A 119 1.85 2.43 5.49
N VAL A 120 2.44 2.23 4.32
CA VAL A 120 1.75 2.21 3.02
C VAL A 120 1.67 0.77 2.53
N CYS A 121 0.45 0.25 2.44
CA CYS A 121 0.15 -1.07 1.90
C CYS A 121 -0.22 -0.96 0.43
N ALA A 122 0.67 -1.36 -0.48
CA ALA A 122 0.35 -1.46 -1.90
C ALA A 122 -0.44 -2.74 -2.15
N ASN A 123 -1.77 -2.65 -2.06
CA ASN A 123 -2.68 -3.78 -2.20
C ASN A 123 -3.00 -4.05 -3.66
N ASN A 124 -2.49 -5.15 -4.19
CA ASN A 124 -2.78 -5.65 -5.54
C ASN A 124 -3.59 -6.95 -5.53
N GLN A 125 -4.07 -7.36 -4.35
CA GLN A 125 -4.97 -8.49 -4.11
C GLN A 125 -4.39 -9.86 -4.49
N ILE A 126 -3.05 -9.98 -4.61
CA ILE A 126 -2.41 -11.23 -5.03
C ILE A 126 -0.91 -11.23 -4.69
N TYR A 127 -0.32 -12.40 -4.47
CA TYR A 127 1.14 -12.55 -4.47
C TYR A 127 1.66 -12.52 -5.91
N GLY A 128 1.93 -11.30 -6.43
CA GLY A 128 2.28 -11.11 -7.84
C GLY A 128 3.66 -11.65 -8.22
N MET A 129 4.68 -11.37 -7.40
CA MET A 129 6.09 -11.70 -7.71
C MET A 129 6.33 -13.22 -7.83
N THR A 130 5.67 -14.01 -7.01
CA THR A 130 5.88 -15.47 -6.94
C THR A 130 4.98 -16.28 -7.86
N GLY A 131 4.15 -15.63 -8.70
CA GLY A 131 3.37 -16.31 -9.73
C GLY A 131 1.86 -16.31 -9.49
N GLY A 132 1.35 -15.50 -8.57
CA GLY A 132 -0.09 -15.25 -8.46
C GLY A 132 -0.84 -16.15 -7.49
N GLN A 133 -0.29 -16.41 -6.31
CA GLN A 133 -0.97 -17.13 -5.23
C GLN A 133 -2.02 -16.23 -4.56
N VAL A 134 -2.99 -16.86 -3.90
CA VAL A 134 -4.02 -16.17 -3.12
C VAL A 134 -3.39 -15.37 -1.97
N ALA A 135 -3.76 -14.10 -1.86
CA ALA A 135 -3.39 -13.22 -0.74
C ALA A 135 -4.56 -13.07 0.23
N PRO A 136 -4.34 -12.59 1.48
CA PRO A 136 -5.44 -12.37 2.43
C PRO A 136 -6.49 -11.37 1.95
N THR A 137 -6.13 -10.51 1.01
CA THR A 137 -6.99 -9.46 0.41
C THR A 137 -7.62 -9.87 -0.92
N THR A 138 -7.31 -11.07 -1.42
CA THR A 138 -7.88 -11.56 -2.67
C THR A 138 -9.41 -11.68 -2.54
N PRO A 139 -10.20 -11.04 -3.42
CA PRO A 139 -11.65 -11.10 -3.34
C PRO A 139 -12.19 -12.52 -3.44
N LYS A 140 -13.32 -12.77 -2.76
CA LYS A 140 -14.02 -14.06 -2.86
C LYS A 140 -14.43 -14.32 -4.31
N GLY A 141 -14.21 -15.55 -4.78
CA GLY A 141 -14.49 -15.95 -6.16
C GLY A 141 -13.37 -15.65 -7.16
N SER A 142 -12.39 -14.79 -6.81
CA SER A 142 -11.27 -14.50 -7.71
C SER A 142 -10.35 -15.70 -7.90
N ARG A 143 -9.89 -15.89 -9.12
CA ARG A 143 -8.98 -16.98 -9.49
C ARG A 143 -7.53 -16.61 -9.27
N THR A 144 -6.78 -17.53 -8.67
CA THR A 144 -5.35 -17.40 -8.44
C THR A 144 -4.61 -18.68 -8.81
N ALA A 145 -3.28 -18.70 -8.70
CA ALA A 145 -2.49 -19.92 -8.94
C ALA A 145 -2.81 -21.04 -7.93
N THR A 146 -3.25 -20.67 -6.72
CA THR A 146 -3.57 -21.62 -5.63
C THR A 146 -5.07 -21.79 -5.40
N THR A 147 -5.92 -21.03 -6.10
CA THR A 147 -7.39 -21.13 -6.06
C THR A 147 -7.94 -21.05 -7.47
N ALA A 148 -7.69 -22.07 -8.28
CA ALA A 148 -8.05 -22.10 -9.70
C ALA A 148 -9.56 -21.99 -9.94
N ASP A 149 -10.38 -22.54 -9.05
CA ASP A 149 -11.85 -22.51 -9.09
C ASP A 149 -12.46 -21.29 -8.43
N GLY A 150 -11.62 -20.38 -7.92
CA GLY A 150 -12.00 -19.17 -7.19
C GLY A 150 -11.66 -19.23 -5.69
N ASN A 151 -11.31 -18.09 -5.12
CA ASN A 151 -11.05 -17.99 -3.69
C ASN A 151 -12.33 -18.23 -2.87
N PRO A 152 -12.42 -19.27 -2.01
CA PRO A 152 -13.62 -19.55 -1.24
C PRO A 152 -13.80 -18.64 -0.01
N TYR A 153 -12.74 -17.93 0.41
CA TYR A 153 -12.71 -17.17 1.65
C TYR A 153 -12.99 -15.68 1.42
N PRO A 154 -13.62 -15.00 2.41
CA PRO A 154 -13.74 -13.55 2.37
C PRO A 154 -12.36 -12.89 2.53
N PRO A 155 -12.11 -11.76 1.85
CA PRO A 155 -10.87 -11.01 2.02
C PRO A 155 -10.84 -10.27 3.36
N PHE A 156 -9.63 -9.98 3.86
CA PHE A 156 -9.46 -9.03 4.96
C PHE A 156 -9.79 -7.61 4.50
N ASP A 157 -10.53 -6.89 5.33
CA ASP A 157 -10.61 -5.43 5.29
C ASP A 157 -9.48 -4.87 6.16
N LEU A 158 -8.34 -4.55 5.53
CA LEU A 158 -7.14 -4.13 6.25
C LEU A 158 -7.35 -2.81 6.99
N CYS A 159 -8.12 -1.89 6.44
CA CYS A 159 -8.38 -0.61 7.09
C CYS A 159 -9.17 -0.81 8.39
N LYS A 160 -10.22 -1.64 8.37
CA LYS A 160 -10.97 -1.98 9.59
C LYS A 160 -10.11 -2.73 10.59
N LEU A 161 -9.30 -3.67 10.13
CA LEU A 161 -8.42 -4.47 10.98
C LEU A 161 -7.41 -3.58 11.73
N VAL A 162 -6.73 -2.70 11.01
CA VAL A 162 -5.69 -1.83 11.57
C VAL A 162 -6.31 -0.73 12.45
N LYS A 163 -7.49 -0.20 12.08
CA LYS A 163 -8.23 0.75 12.92
C LYS A 163 -8.66 0.10 14.24
N ALA A 164 -9.22 -1.10 14.18
CA ALA A 164 -9.59 -1.86 15.38
C ALA A 164 -8.38 -2.21 16.27
N ALA A 165 -7.20 -2.32 15.68
CA ALA A 165 -5.95 -2.51 16.42
C ALA A 165 -5.43 -1.22 17.10
N GLY A 166 -6.03 -0.05 16.84
CA GLY A 166 -5.71 1.20 17.51
C GLY A 166 -4.83 2.17 16.70
N ALA A 167 -4.74 2.00 15.38
CA ALA A 167 -4.04 2.97 14.53
C ALA A 167 -4.66 4.36 14.63
N THR A 168 -3.82 5.38 14.73
CA THR A 168 -4.23 6.78 14.88
C THR A 168 -4.87 7.31 13.60
N TYR A 169 -4.23 7.07 12.46
CA TYR A 169 -4.74 7.45 11.16
C TYR A 169 -4.84 6.23 10.24
N VAL A 170 -5.98 6.06 9.59
CA VAL A 170 -6.21 4.99 8.62
C VAL A 170 -6.95 5.55 7.41
N ALA A 171 -6.46 5.26 6.22
CA ALA A 171 -7.13 5.61 4.97
C ALA A 171 -7.00 4.49 3.94
N ARG A 172 -7.95 4.43 3.02
CA ARG A 172 -7.86 3.62 1.80
C ARG A 172 -7.96 4.51 0.59
N GLY A 173 -6.90 4.51 -0.22
CA GLY A 173 -6.85 5.22 -1.48
C GLY A 173 -6.70 4.28 -2.68
N SER A 174 -6.61 4.86 -3.86
CA SER A 174 -6.35 4.14 -5.11
C SER A 174 -5.43 4.95 -6.00
N VAL A 175 -4.56 4.28 -6.75
CA VAL A 175 -3.72 4.92 -7.77
C VAL A 175 -4.55 5.60 -8.88
N LEU A 176 -5.83 5.27 -8.98
CA LEU A 176 -6.77 5.91 -9.92
C LEU A 176 -7.27 7.29 -9.44
N ARG A 177 -7.01 7.65 -8.19
CA ARG A 177 -7.38 8.93 -7.57
C ARG A 177 -6.14 9.63 -6.99
N PRO A 178 -5.20 10.05 -7.85
CA PRO A 178 -3.88 10.51 -7.42
C PRO A 178 -3.90 11.70 -6.46
N ARG A 179 -4.81 12.65 -6.63
CA ARG A 179 -4.93 13.82 -5.73
C ARG A 179 -5.37 13.40 -4.34
N GLN A 180 -6.47 12.65 -4.25
CA GLN A 180 -6.97 12.13 -2.98
C GLN A 180 -5.90 11.27 -2.28
N LEU A 181 -5.26 10.35 -2.99
CA LEU A 181 -4.20 9.50 -2.44
C LEU A 181 -2.99 10.32 -1.92
N MET A 182 -2.59 11.37 -2.62
CA MET A 182 -1.54 12.27 -2.14
C MET A 182 -1.92 12.97 -0.83
N ASP A 183 -3.18 13.38 -0.69
CA ASP A 183 -3.67 14.03 0.54
C ASP A 183 -3.70 13.04 1.69
N GLU A 184 -4.17 11.82 1.46
CA GLU A 184 -4.17 10.72 2.44
C GLU A 184 -2.74 10.35 2.89
N ILE A 185 -1.80 10.21 1.96
CA ILE A 185 -0.38 9.99 2.28
C ILE A 185 0.20 11.16 3.08
N GLY A 186 -0.14 12.40 2.71
CA GLY A 186 0.32 13.58 3.43
C GLY A 186 -0.17 13.63 4.88
N LYS A 187 -1.43 13.34 5.11
CA LYS A 187 -1.99 13.23 6.46
C LYS A 187 -1.32 12.12 7.26
N ALA A 188 -1.10 10.97 6.63
CA ALA A 188 -0.39 9.85 7.27
C ALA A 188 1.04 10.22 7.69
N LEU A 189 1.79 10.94 6.83
CA LEU A 189 3.15 11.37 7.11
C LEU A 189 3.23 12.40 8.25
N THR A 190 2.22 13.26 8.37
CA THR A 190 2.20 14.34 9.37
C THR A 190 1.46 13.99 10.66
N THR A 191 0.78 12.84 10.70
CA THR A 191 0.11 12.37 11.92
C THR A 191 1.12 11.69 12.83
N PRO A 192 1.31 12.15 14.07
CA PRO A 192 2.15 11.46 15.04
C PRO A 192 1.52 10.12 15.43
N SER A 193 2.37 9.13 15.79
CA SER A 193 1.95 7.77 16.11
C SER A 193 1.74 6.90 14.84
N PHE A 194 0.99 5.79 14.94
CA PHE A 194 0.87 4.82 13.87
C PHE A 194 -0.16 5.24 12.82
N SER A 195 0.28 5.38 11.58
CA SER A 195 -0.56 5.71 10.44
C SER A 195 -0.52 4.61 9.37
N PHE A 196 -1.68 4.32 8.77
CA PHE A 196 -1.82 3.27 7.75
C PHE A 196 -2.60 3.79 6.54
N VAL A 197 -2.02 3.62 5.35
CA VAL A 197 -2.69 3.92 4.07
C VAL A 197 -2.68 2.66 3.20
N GLU A 198 -3.85 2.09 2.98
CA GLU A 198 -4.03 1.04 1.99
C GLU A 198 -4.23 1.65 0.61
N VAL A 199 -3.45 1.21 -0.38
CA VAL A 199 -3.49 1.73 -1.75
C VAL A 199 -3.86 0.63 -2.71
N LEU A 200 -5.04 0.70 -3.28
CA LEU A 200 -5.48 -0.24 -4.32
C LEU A 200 -4.72 0.04 -5.61
N SER A 201 -4.00 -0.98 -6.07
CA SER A 201 -3.04 -0.91 -7.17
C SER A 201 -3.22 -2.10 -8.10
N PRO A 202 -3.55 -1.93 -9.39
CA PRO A 202 -3.82 -3.05 -10.28
C PRO A 202 -2.59 -3.92 -10.51
N CYS A 203 -2.81 -5.25 -10.59
CA CYS A 203 -1.83 -6.22 -11.06
C CYS A 203 -2.29 -6.86 -12.38
N PRO A 204 -1.99 -6.29 -13.55
CA PRO A 204 -2.45 -6.82 -14.82
C PRO A 204 -1.88 -8.21 -15.12
N THR A 205 -0.65 -8.49 -14.66
CA THR A 205 0.11 -9.69 -15.04
C THR A 205 -0.38 -10.96 -14.35
N GLN A 206 -0.65 -10.92 -13.04
CA GLN A 206 -1.06 -12.13 -12.30
C GLN A 206 -2.56 -12.13 -11.98
N TYR A 207 -3.06 -11.07 -11.34
CA TYR A 207 -4.48 -10.96 -11.01
C TYR A 207 -5.33 -10.80 -12.29
N GLY A 208 -4.99 -9.84 -13.15
CA GLY A 208 -5.75 -9.52 -14.35
C GLY A 208 -5.89 -10.72 -15.28
N ARG A 209 -4.77 -11.32 -15.68
CA ARG A 209 -4.80 -12.47 -16.60
C ARG A 209 -5.63 -13.65 -16.09
N ARG A 210 -5.59 -13.94 -14.78
CA ARG A 210 -6.34 -15.05 -14.18
C ARG A 210 -7.83 -14.77 -14.08
N ASN A 211 -8.20 -13.49 -13.96
CA ASN A 211 -9.58 -13.03 -13.81
C ASN A 211 -10.15 -12.41 -15.09
N ARG A 212 -9.54 -12.71 -16.26
CA ARG A 212 -9.99 -12.28 -17.60
C ARG A 212 -10.02 -10.76 -17.81
N LEU A 213 -9.13 -10.06 -17.12
CA LEU A 213 -8.88 -8.64 -17.35
C LEU A 213 -7.73 -8.53 -18.35
N ASP A 214 -8.04 -8.60 -19.64
CA ASP A 214 -7.07 -8.82 -20.70
C ASP A 214 -6.15 -7.63 -20.98
N THR A 215 -6.49 -6.45 -20.43
CA THR A 215 -5.70 -5.23 -20.62
C THR A 215 -5.43 -4.54 -19.28
N PRO A 216 -4.38 -3.71 -19.20
CA PRO A 216 -4.16 -2.85 -18.03
C PRO A 216 -5.34 -1.91 -17.74
N ALA A 217 -6.05 -1.45 -18.78
CA ALA A 217 -7.24 -0.62 -18.63
C ALA A 217 -8.36 -1.39 -17.95
N ALA A 218 -8.63 -2.64 -18.36
CA ALA A 218 -9.63 -3.49 -17.74
C ALA A 218 -9.30 -3.76 -16.24
N ALA A 219 -8.02 -3.94 -15.89
CA ALA A 219 -7.61 -4.09 -14.49
C ALA A 219 -7.80 -2.79 -13.66
N MET A 220 -7.73 -1.64 -14.30
CA MET A 220 -8.05 -0.35 -13.66
C MET A 220 -9.56 -0.15 -13.52
N ASP A 221 -10.34 -0.51 -14.54
CA ASP A 221 -11.79 -0.43 -14.50
C ASP A 221 -12.37 -1.33 -13.42
N GLU A 222 -11.84 -2.55 -13.25
CA GLU A 222 -12.18 -3.47 -12.16
C GLU A 222 -12.06 -2.79 -10.78
N ILE A 223 -10.95 -2.10 -10.52
CA ILE A 223 -10.78 -1.35 -9.27
C ILE A 223 -11.80 -0.21 -9.18
N ARG A 224 -12.07 0.49 -10.27
CA ARG A 224 -13.03 1.61 -10.30
C ARG A 224 -14.44 1.13 -9.97
N ASP A 225 -14.85 -0.01 -10.52
CA ASP A 225 -16.19 -0.54 -10.39
C ASP A 225 -16.45 -1.14 -8.99
N HIS A 226 -15.38 -1.63 -8.33
CA HIS A 226 -15.46 -2.19 -6.96
C HIS A 226 -15.12 -1.19 -5.85
N CYS A 227 -14.91 0.10 -6.18
CA CYS A 227 -14.57 1.13 -5.21
C CYS A 227 -15.58 2.28 -5.21
N ARG A 228 -15.94 2.76 -4.03
CA ARG A 228 -16.69 4.00 -3.86
C ARG A 228 -15.97 4.93 -2.90
N VAL A 229 -16.06 6.23 -3.14
CA VAL A 229 -15.59 7.23 -2.17
C VAL A 229 -16.58 7.24 -1.00
N ARG A 230 -16.04 7.20 0.21
CA ARG A 230 -16.82 7.37 1.43
C ARG A 230 -17.38 8.79 1.44
N VAL A 231 -18.69 8.93 1.47
CA VAL A 231 -19.36 10.19 1.72
C VAL A 231 -19.46 10.37 3.23
N GLU A 232 -19.33 11.60 3.73
CA GLU A 232 -19.31 11.89 5.17
C GLU A 232 -20.48 11.24 5.92
N ALA A 233 -20.28 10.99 7.22
CA ALA A 233 -21.22 10.30 8.10
C ALA A 233 -22.65 10.88 8.04
N GLY A 234 -23.54 10.17 7.38
CA GLY A 234 -24.96 10.54 7.20
C GLY A 234 -25.64 9.84 6.03
N GLU A 235 -24.92 9.42 5.03
CA GLU A 235 -25.44 8.61 3.93
C GLU A 235 -24.98 7.16 4.06
N ALA A 236 -25.66 6.39 4.89
CA ALA A 236 -25.62 4.94 4.87
C ALA A 236 -26.37 4.44 3.62
N GLY A 237 -25.86 4.77 2.44
CA GLY A 237 -26.24 4.06 1.23
C GLY A 237 -25.75 2.62 1.41
N SER A 238 -26.66 1.64 1.30
CA SER A 238 -26.34 0.22 1.34
C SER A 238 -25.26 -0.07 0.28
N CYS A 239 -24.02 -0.11 0.71
CA CYS A 239 -22.91 -0.53 -0.16
C CYS A 239 -23.08 -2.03 -0.35
N ALA A 240 -23.03 -2.52 -1.58
CA ALA A 240 -22.98 -3.95 -1.84
C ALA A 240 -21.82 -4.56 -1.02
N ALA A 241 -22.01 -5.75 -0.47
CA ALA A 241 -21.08 -6.39 0.48
C ALA A 241 -19.63 -6.50 -0.03
N ASP A 242 -19.43 -6.35 -1.34
CA ASP A 242 -18.14 -6.50 -2.02
C ASP A 242 -17.46 -5.16 -2.38
N MET A 243 -18.06 -4.03 -2.02
CA MET A 243 -17.52 -2.70 -2.35
C MET A 243 -16.50 -2.23 -1.33
N LEU A 244 -15.33 -1.78 -1.82
CA LEU A 244 -14.30 -1.16 -1.00
C LEU A 244 -14.54 0.36 -0.89
N LEU A 245 -14.60 0.87 0.33
CA LEU A 245 -14.77 2.29 0.59
C LEU A 245 -13.42 3.00 0.59
N LEU A 246 -13.25 3.98 -0.30
CA LEU A 246 -12.10 4.87 -0.33
C LEU A 246 -12.31 6.05 0.62
N GLY A 247 -11.24 6.51 1.26
CA GLY A 247 -11.23 7.63 2.17
C GLY A 247 -10.74 7.27 3.56
N GLU A 248 -10.93 8.18 4.49
CA GLU A 248 -10.46 8.05 5.86
C GLU A 248 -11.41 7.21 6.72
N TYR A 249 -10.83 6.39 7.59
CA TYR A 249 -11.54 5.55 8.56
C TYR A 249 -11.47 6.22 9.93
N GLY A 250 -12.40 7.14 10.20
CA GLY A 250 -12.56 7.81 11.48
C GLY A 250 -13.16 6.90 12.56
N ASP A 251 -13.19 7.40 13.78
CA ASP A 251 -13.99 6.81 14.86
C ASP A 251 -15.47 7.08 14.51
N GLY A 252 -16.23 6.01 14.26
CA GLY A 252 -17.68 6.05 13.97
C GLY A 252 -18.48 6.25 15.23
#